data_10e4cf6ffbce198d07594b2d190c328d
#
_entry.id   10e4cf6ffbce198d07594b2d190c328d
#
_cell.length_a   1.000
_cell.length_b   1.000
_cell.length_c   1.000
_cell.angle_alpha   90.00
_cell.angle_beta   90.00
_cell.angle_gamma   90.00
#
_symmetry.space_group_name_H-M   'P 1'
#
loop_
_entity.id
_entity.type
_entity.pdbx_description
1 polymer ?
#
loop_
_entity_poly.entity_id
_entity_poly.type
_entity_poly.pdbx_seq_one_letter_code
_entity_poly.pdbx_strand_id
1 'polypeptide(L)'
;LEPVIIKFIAYLPGSATAISVELRQAGKNADLAILRYAGSAALIPGLNLAGNVPAAGDEVLVMGYPTGMRSMLAQSGDAFIEELQKSNDTGFWTVAARLAKEGYIAPLASRGIIGQVTAATVVYDAETSQGGSGGPVLDTEGRVIAVNTAVLPEYGGSKLGVPVAKVRELLEEAG
;
A
#
# COMPACT_ATOMS: atom_id res chain seq x y z
N LEU A 1 -4.66 -5.13 -27.33
CA LEU A 1 -4.19 -6.21 -26.44
C LEU A 1 -4.77 -5.93 -25.06
N GLU A 2 -5.61 -6.82 -24.56
CA GLU A 2 -6.09 -6.75 -23.19
C GLU A 2 -5.01 -7.26 -22.25
N PRO A 3 -4.77 -6.57 -21.09
CA PRO A 3 -3.81 -7.04 -20.10
C PRO A 3 -4.32 -8.33 -19.45
N VAL A 4 -3.46 -9.32 -19.33
CA VAL A 4 -3.76 -10.60 -18.68
C VAL A 4 -2.93 -10.69 -17.40
N ILE A 5 -3.60 -10.97 -16.27
CA ILE A 5 -2.92 -11.23 -15.00
C ILE A 5 -2.33 -12.64 -15.06
N ILE A 6 -1.01 -12.73 -15.14
CA ILE A 6 -0.28 -14.01 -15.20
C ILE A 6 0.16 -14.51 -13.82
N LYS A 7 0.25 -13.62 -12.83
CA LYS A 7 0.65 -13.95 -11.45
C LYS A 7 0.10 -12.91 -10.48
N PHE A 8 -0.48 -13.39 -9.39
CA PHE A 8 -1.04 -12.53 -8.34
C PHE A 8 -0.51 -12.98 -6.98
N ILE A 9 0.52 -12.29 -6.50
CA ILE A 9 1.21 -12.58 -5.24
C ILE A 9 1.43 -11.31 -4.44
N ALA A 10 1.59 -11.46 -3.12
CA ALA A 10 1.98 -10.39 -2.22
C ALA A 10 3.24 -10.78 -1.45
N TYR A 11 4.09 -9.79 -1.21
CA TYR A 11 5.16 -9.87 -0.22
C TYR A 11 4.74 -9.04 0.99
N LEU A 12 4.73 -9.65 2.16
CA LEU A 12 4.38 -8.97 3.40
C LEU A 12 5.64 -8.49 4.11
N PRO A 13 5.61 -7.33 4.81
CA PRO A 13 6.73 -6.87 5.62
C PRO A 13 7.20 -7.96 6.59
N GLY A 14 8.51 -8.18 6.64
CA GLY A 14 9.11 -9.22 7.50
C GLY A 14 8.93 -10.66 7.03
N SER A 15 8.29 -10.90 5.86
CA SER A 15 8.18 -12.24 5.27
C SER A 15 9.22 -12.45 4.18
N ALA A 16 9.98 -13.53 4.27
CA ALA A 16 10.97 -13.93 3.27
C ALA A 16 10.34 -14.56 2.01
N THR A 17 9.05 -14.89 2.04
CA THR A 17 8.37 -15.61 0.96
C THR A 17 7.11 -14.87 0.51
N ALA A 18 6.84 -14.98 -0.80
CA ALA A 18 5.59 -14.49 -1.36
C ALA A 18 4.41 -15.39 -0.97
N ILE A 19 3.26 -14.78 -0.82
CA ILE A 19 1.98 -15.47 -0.66
C ILE A 19 1.13 -15.29 -1.91
N SER A 20 0.37 -16.32 -2.27
CA SER A 20 -0.64 -16.20 -3.32
C SER A 20 -1.83 -15.43 -2.79
N VAL A 21 -2.33 -14.51 -3.59
CA VAL A 21 -3.54 -13.74 -3.29
C VAL A 21 -4.54 -13.89 -4.42
N GLU A 22 -5.81 -13.72 -4.09
CA GLU A 22 -6.91 -13.74 -5.05
C GLU A 22 -7.81 -12.52 -4.82
N LEU A 23 -8.43 -12.02 -5.87
CA LEU A 23 -9.45 -10.99 -5.76
C LEU A 23 -10.72 -11.59 -5.16
N ARG A 24 -11.10 -11.13 -3.97
CA ARG A 24 -12.33 -11.53 -3.30
C ARG A 24 -13.52 -10.68 -3.73
N GLN A 25 -13.32 -9.35 -3.72
CA GLN A 25 -14.36 -8.37 -4.02
C GLN A 25 -13.73 -7.11 -4.60
N ALA A 26 -14.30 -6.56 -5.65
CA ALA A 26 -13.99 -5.23 -6.15
C ALA A 26 -15.10 -4.26 -5.78
N GLY A 27 -14.74 -3.06 -5.37
CA GLY A 27 -15.70 -1.99 -5.08
C GLY A 27 -16.42 -1.54 -6.35
N LYS A 28 -17.73 -1.37 -6.28
CA LYS A 28 -18.55 -0.86 -7.39
C LYS A 28 -18.54 0.67 -7.45
N ASN A 29 -18.46 1.32 -6.29
CA ASN A 29 -18.62 2.77 -6.12
C ASN A 29 -17.37 3.43 -5.48
N ALA A 30 -16.29 2.67 -5.31
CA ALA A 30 -15.03 3.16 -4.76
C ALA A 30 -13.86 2.39 -5.41
N ASP A 31 -12.74 3.08 -5.58
CA ASP A 31 -11.49 2.47 -6.07
C ASP A 31 -10.84 1.66 -4.94
N LEU A 32 -11.46 0.54 -4.63
CA LEU A 32 -11.04 -0.42 -3.60
C LEU A 32 -11.22 -1.84 -4.10
N ALA A 33 -10.37 -2.73 -3.58
CA ALA A 33 -10.52 -4.16 -3.77
C ALA A 33 -10.13 -4.89 -2.48
N ILE A 34 -10.83 -5.98 -2.18
CA ILE A 34 -10.47 -6.92 -1.13
C ILE A 34 -9.74 -8.09 -1.76
N LEU A 35 -8.53 -8.30 -1.29
CA LEU A 35 -7.72 -9.45 -1.65
C LEU A 35 -7.77 -10.47 -0.51
N ARG A 36 -7.87 -11.74 -0.86
CA ARG A 36 -7.79 -12.86 0.05
C ARG A 36 -6.50 -13.62 -0.17
N TYR A 37 -5.89 -14.09 0.87
CA TYR A 37 -4.75 -15.01 0.81
C TYR A 37 -5.06 -16.30 1.55
N ALA A 38 -4.52 -17.43 1.03
CA ALA A 38 -4.61 -18.74 1.66
C ALA A 38 -3.36 -19.01 2.50
N GLY A 39 -3.52 -19.61 3.67
CA GLY A 39 -2.42 -20.09 4.50
C GLY A 39 -2.26 -19.39 5.84
N SER A 40 -1.19 -19.77 6.55
CA SER A 40 -0.86 -19.28 7.91
C SER A 40 -0.27 -17.87 7.98
N ALA A 41 -0.40 -17.06 6.92
CA ALA A 41 -0.12 -15.63 6.96
C ALA A 41 -1.01 -14.86 7.97
N ALA A 42 -1.93 -15.58 8.62
CA ALA A 42 -2.73 -15.12 9.76
C ALA A 42 -1.92 -14.62 10.99
N LEU A 43 -0.60 -14.64 10.92
CA LEU A 43 0.29 -14.17 12.00
C LEU A 43 0.66 -12.69 11.89
N ILE A 44 0.25 -11.99 10.83
CA ILE A 44 0.48 -10.54 10.73
C ILE A 44 -0.74 -9.84 11.31
N PRO A 45 -0.57 -9.09 12.42
CA PRO A 45 -1.69 -8.35 13.00
C PRO A 45 -2.21 -7.32 11.99
N GLY A 46 -3.52 -7.31 11.78
CA GLY A 46 -4.19 -6.31 10.95
C GLY A 46 -4.15 -4.93 11.60
N LEU A 47 -4.28 -3.89 10.78
CA LEU A 47 -4.45 -2.53 11.28
C LEU A 47 -5.90 -2.32 11.75
N ASN A 48 -6.08 -1.57 12.83
CA ASN A 48 -7.39 -1.17 13.30
C ASN A 48 -8.00 -0.09 12.38
N LEU A 49 -9.28 -0.19 12.10
CA LEU A 49 -10.01 0.84 11.38
C LEU A 49 -10.51 1.92 12.36
N ALA A 50 -10.28 3.20 12.06
CA ALA A 50 -10.74 4.30 12.89
C ALA A 50 -12.27 4.34 12.97
N GLY A 51 -12.82 4.53 14.18
CA GLY A 51 -14.27 4.59 14.41
C GLY A 51 -14.89 5.95 14.10
N ASN A 52 -14.08 7.00 14.10
CA ASN A 52 -14.48 8.39 13.89
C ASN A 52 -14.14 8.87 12.47
N VAL A 53 -14.84 9.88 12.02
CA VAL A 53 -14.51 10.61 10.79
C VAL A 53 -13.40 11.60 11.12
N PRO A 54 -12.29 11.61 10.38
CA PRO A 54 -11.22 12.59 10.59
C PRO A 54 -11.69 14.00 10.17
N ALA A 55 -10.98 15.03 10.62
CA ALA A 55 -11.26 16.41 10.30
C ALA A 55 -10.13 17.08 9.51
N ALA A 56 -10.43 18.15 8.78
CA ALA A 56 -9.41 19.00 8.20
C ALA A 56 -8.51 19.58 9.28
N GLY A 57 -7.20 19.55 9.08
CA GLY A 57 -6.20 19.94 10.06
C GLY A 57 -5.63 18.77 10.88
N ASP A 58 -6.25 17.59 10.85
CA ASP A 58 -5.71 16.42 11.52
C ASP A 58 -4.41 15.93 10.85
N GLU A 59 -3.48 15.50 11.68
CA GLU A 59 -2.24 14.87 11.20
C GLU A 59 -2.49 13.45 10.71
N VAL A 60 -1.77 13.08 9.64
CA VAL A 60 -1.82 11.74 9.08
C VAL A 60 -0.44 11.18 8.80
N LEU A 61 -0.35 9.85 8.84
CA LEU A 61 0.79 9.07 8.40
C LEU A 61 0.37 8.18 7.25
N VAL A 62 0.98 8.35 6.08
CA VAL A 62 0.75 7.49 4.92
C VAL A 62 1.88 6.49 4.82
N MET A 63 1.55 5.21 4.69
CA MET A 63 2.53 4.15 4.53
C MET A 63 2.31 3.43 3.20
N GLY A 64 3.42 3.05 2.55
CA GLY A 64 3.32 2.36 1.25
C GLY A 64 4.68 2.10 0.62
N TYR A 65 4.64 1.71 -0.63
CA TYR A 65 5.82 1.37 -1.44
C TYR A 65 5.94 2.32 -2.64
N PRO A 66 6.17 3.64 -2.40
CA PRO A 66 6.29 4.60 -3.49
C PRO A 66 7.43 4.18 -4.43
N THR A 67 7.20 4.29 -5.73
CA THR A 67 8.09 3.77 -6.80
C THR A 67 8.35 2.26 -6.76
N GLY A 68 7.66 1.51 -5.89
CA GLY A 68 7.75 0.06 -5.80
C GLY A 68 9.17 -0.45 -5.59
N MET A 69 9.61 -1.41 -6.41
CA MET A 69 10.93 -2.04 -6.30
C MET A 69 12.11 -1.05 -6.35
N ARG A 70 11.96 0.09 -7.04
CA ARG A 70 13.05 1.08 -7.15
C ARG A 70 13.43 1.66 -5.79
N SER A 71 12.45 1.99 -4.95
CA SER A 71 12.74 2.52 -3.61
C SER A 71 13.37 1.47 -2.72
N MET A 72 12.95 0.22 -2.83
CA MET A 72 13.54 -0.89 -2.06
C MET A 72 14.99 -1.15 -2.48
N LEU A 73 15.30 -1.11 -3.77
CA LEU A 73 16.67 -1.22 -4.27
C LEU A 73 17.54 -0.05 -3.82
N ALA A 74 17.01 1.18 -3.84
CA ALA A 74 17.74 2.34 -3.35
C ALA A 74 18.09 2.27 -1.85
N GLN A 75 17.28 1.54 -1.08
CA GLN A 75 17.47 1.34 0.36
C GLN A 75 18.34 0.11 0.70
N SER A 76 18.55 -0.81 -0.24
CA SER A 76 19.28 -2.06 0.01
C SER A 76 20.81 -1.88 0.12
N GLY A 77 21.33 -0.75 -0.35
CA GLY A 77 22.75 -0.43 -0.32
C GLY A 77 23.57 -1.06 -1.44
N ASP A 78 24.80 -0.52 -1.62
CA ASP A 78 25.67 -0.86 -2.74
C ASP A 78 26.06 -2.34 -2.78
N ALA A 79 26.32 -2.95 -1.63
CA ALA A 79 26.73 -4.35 -1.54
C ALA A 79 25.68 -5.31 -2.12
N PHE A 80 24.41 -5.07 -1.82
CA PHE A 80 23.30 -5.85 -2.37
C PHE A 80 23.16 -5.66 -3.88
N ILE A 81 23.32 -4.44 -4.36
CA ILE A 81 23.27 -4.12 -5.79
C ILE A 81 24.40 -4.80 -6.56
N GLU A 82 25.65 -4.75 -6.03
CA GLU A 82 26.79 -5.45 -6.63
C GLU A 82 26.57 -6.96 -6.69
N GLU A 83 26.00 -7.55 -5.65
CA GLU A 83 25.71 -8.97 -5.62
C GLU A 83 24.63 -9.36 -6.66
N LEU A 84 23.59 -8.55 -6.81
CA LEU A 84 22.60 -8.73 -7.86
C LEU A 84 23.23 -8.69 -9.25
N GLN A 85 24.10 -7.72 -9.51
CA GLN A 85 24.80 -7.57 -10.80
C GLN A 85 25.69 -8.79 -11.09
N LYS A 86 26.42 -9.29 -10.08
CA LYS A 86 27.28 -10.48 -10.21
C LYS A 86 26.48 -11.75 -10.50
N SER A 87 25.26 -11.87 -9.98
CA SER A 87 24.41 -13.05 -10.18
C SER A 87 23.85 -13.17 -11.61
N ASN A 88 23.94 -12.11 -12.40
CA ASN A 88 23.41 -12.00 -13.78
C ASN A 88 21.90 -12.35 -13.92
N ASP A 89 21.19 -12.46 -12.78
CA ASP A 89 19.73 -12.70 -12.73
C ASP A 89 19.02 -11.46 -12.19
N THR A 90 18.63 -10.62 -13.12
CA THR A 90 17.93 -9.34 -12.86
C THR A 90 16.44 -9.41 -13.16
N GLY A 91 15.89 -10.61 -13.30
CA GLY A 91 14.47 -10.83 -13.51
C GLY A 91 13.63 -10.25 -12.37
N PHE A 92 12.51 -9.60 -12.71
CA PHE A 92 11.64 -8.92 -11.74
C PHE A 92 11.31 -9.81 -10.52
N TRP A 93 10.93 -11.06 -10.76
CA TRP A 93 10.53 -11.98 -9.69
C TRP A 93 11.70 -12.45 -8.82
N THR A 94 12.88 -12.62 -9.41
CA THR A 94 14.10 -13.00 -8.69
C THR A 94 14.54 -11.86 -7.78
N VAL A 95 14.56 -10.63 -8.29
CA VAL A 95 14.91 -9.46 -7.49
C VAL A 95 13.93 -9.26 -6.34
N ALA A 96 12.62 -9.38 -6.60
CA ALA A 96 11.60 -9.29 -5.55
C ALA A 96 11.78 -10.35 -4.45
N ALA A 97 12.05 -11.60 -4.82
CA ALA A 97 12.30 -12.68 -3.87
C ALA A 97 13.56 -12.45 -3.02
N ARG A 98 14.63 -11.90 -3.62
CA ARG A 98 15.86 -11.57 -2.90
C ARG A 98 15.65 -10.41 -1.93
N LEU A 99 14.97 -9.34 -2.36
CA LEU A 99 14.60 -8.22 -1.47
C LEU A 99 13.77 -8.70 -0.28
N ALA A 100 12.84 -9.63 -0.50
CA ALA A 100 12.06 -10.23 0.57
C ALA A 100 12.92 -11.02 1.55
N LYS A 101 13.80 -11.90 1.02
CA LYS A 101 14.68 -12.76 1.81
C LYS A 101 15.62 -11.94 2.69
N GLU A 102 16.18 -10.85 2.16
CA GLU A 102 17.12 -9.97 2.88
C GLU A 102 16.41 -8.92 3.77
N GLY A 103 15.07 -8.91 3.81
CA GLY A 103 14.28 -8.03 4.67
C GLY A 103 14.13 -6.59 4.16
N TYR A 104 14.42 -6.33 2.90
CA TYR A 104 14.29 -4.99 2.31
C TYR A 104 12.86 -4.62 1.90
N ILE A 105 11.89 -5.54 2.03
CA ILE A 105 10.48 -5.22 1.81
C ILE A 105 9.91 -4.59 3.06
N ALA A 106 10.04 -3.29 3.17
CA ALA A 106 9.49 -2.46 4.23
C ALA A 106 8.83 -1.21 3.64
N PRO A 107 7.67 -0.78 4.16
CA PRO A 107 7.01 0.41 3.67
C PRO A 107 7.77 1.68 4.08
N LEU A 108 7.70 2.70 3.24
CA LEU A 108 8.07 4.06 3.60
C LEU A 108 6.88 4.76 4.26
N ALA A 109 7.18 5.58 5.25
CA ALA A 109 6.20 6.41 5.94
C ALA A 109 6.39 7.88 5.57
N SER A 110 5.28 8.59 5.35
CA SER A 110 5.26 10.02 5.10
C SER A 110 4.18 10.67 5.95
N ARG A 111 4.51 11.81 6.57
CA ARG A 111 3.59 12.59 7.41
C ARG A 111 2.98 13.71 6.60
N GLY A 112 1.71 14.01 6.88
CA GLY A 112 0.99 15.13 6.29
C GLY A 112 -0.18 15.58 7.14
N ILE A 113 -0.99 16.46 6.54
CA ILE A 113 -2.18 17.05 7.17
C ILE A 113 -3.37 16.85 6.24
N ILE A 114 -4.53 16.58 6.81
CA ILE A 114 -5.80 16.53 6.07
C ILE A 114 -6.20 17.94 5.68
N GLY A 115 -6.37 18.16 4.38
CA GLY A 115 -6.89 19.41 3.83
C GLY A 115 -8.42 19.43 3.73
N GLN A 116 -9.03 18.27 3.42
CA GLN A 116 -10.48 18.15 3.26
C GLN A 116 -10.97 16.72 3.48
N VAL A 117 -12.17 16.58 3.99
CA VAL A 117 -12.88 15.30 4.11
C VAL A 117 -14.27 15.43 3.52
N THR A 118 -14.64 14.48 2.67
CA THR A 118 -15.98 14.31 2.11
C THR A 118 -16.46 12.87 2.30
N ALA A 119 -17.70 12.58 1.95
CA ALA A 119 -18.18 11.19 1.95
C ALA A 119 -17.46 10.29 0.93
N ALA A 120 -16.86 10.89 -0.11
CA ALA A 120 -16.17 10.17 -1.18
C ALA A 120 -14.66 10.11 -1.03
N THR A 121 -14.04 11.13 -0.41
CA THR A 121 -12.58 11.28 -0.37
C THR A 121 -12.07 11.91 0.91
N VAL A 122 -10.83 11.54 1.28
CA VAL A 122 -9.98 12.27 2.23
C VAL A 122 -8.84 12.86 1.42
N VAL A 123 -8.66 14.18 1.47
CA VAL A 123 -7.59 14.92 0.79
C VAL A 123 -6.51 15.27 1.80
N TYR A 124 -5.25 15.01 1.49
CA TYR A 124 -4.09 15.27 2.36
C TYR A 124 -2.84 15.58 1.54
N ASP A 125 -1.81 16.10 2.21
CA ASP A 125 -0.56 16.57 1.58
C ASP A 125 0.66 15.68 1.86
N ALA A 126 0.48 14.54 2.54
CA ALA A 126 1.58 13.60 2.78
C ALA A 126 2.20 13.11 1.46
N GLU A 127 3.52 12.99 1.43
CA GLU A 127 4.26 12.55 0.25
C GLU A 127 3.97 11.08 -0.09
N THR A 128 3.52 10.84 -1.31
CA THR A 128 3.39 9.51 -1.91
C THR A 128 3.47 9.61 -3.43
N SER A 129 3.71 8.51 -4.09
CA SER A 129 3.86 8.43 -5.55
C SER A 129 3.25 7.14 -6.10
N GLN A 130 3.46 6.88 -7.38
CA GLN A 130 3.14 5.59 -7.99
C GLN A 130 3.69 4.43 -7.16
N GLY A 131 2.87 3.41 -6.90
CA GLY A 131 3.19 2.29 -6.01
C GLY A 131 2.70 2.49 -4.56
N GLY A 132 2.34 3.72 -4.17
CA GLY A 132 1.73 4.00 -2.87
C GLY A 132 0.23 3.72 -2.79
N SER A 133 -0.45 3.56 -3.94
CA SER A 133 -1.89 3.23 -3.99
C SER A 133 -2.18 1.91 -3.28
N GLY A 134 -3.26 1.87 -2.50
CA GLY A 134 -3.62 0.75 -1.63
C GLY A 134 -2.96 0.80 -0.25
N GLY A 135 -2.00 1.69 -0.02
CA GLY A 135 -1.39 1.90 1.29
C GLY A 135 -2.35 2.58 2.28
N PRO A 136 -2.22 2.30 3.59
CA PRO A 136 -3.06 2.91 4.61
C PRO A 136 -2.68 4.37 4.85
N VAL A 137 -3.71 5.19 5.05
CA VAL A 137 -3.62 6.51 5.65
C VAL A 137 -4.05 6.37 7.10
N LEU A 138 -3.15 6.64 8.02
CA LEU A 138 -3.32 6.41 9.45
C LEU A 138 -3.51 7.73 10.19
N ASP A 139 -4.28 7.71 11.27
CA ASP A 139 -4.29 8.76 12.26
C ASP A 139 -3.06 8.65 13.20
N THR A 140 -2.94 9.59 14.15
CA THR A 140 -1.84 9.61 15.12
C THR A 140 -1.87 8.46 16.14
N GLU A 141 -2.97 7.69 16.20
CA GLU A 141 -3.10 6.48 17.00
C GLU A 141 -2.82 5.20 16.20
N GLY A 142 -2.44 5.33 14.92
CA GLY A 142 -2.13 4.21 14.04
C GLY A 142 -3.36 3.48 13.49
N ARG A 143 -4.54 4.10 13.53
CA ARG A 143 -5.78 3.54 12.98
C ARG A 143 -5.98 4.02 11.54
N VAL A 144 -6.47 3.15 10.68
CA VAL A 144 -6.75 3.46 9.27
C VAL A 144 -7.95 4.39 9.17
N ILE A 145 -7.75 5.56 8.60
CA ILE A 145 -8.80 6.55 8.29
C ILE A 145 -9.17 6.58 6.81
N ALA A 146 -8.23 6.16 5.93
CA ALA A 146 -8.45 6.06 4.50
C ALA A 146 -7.47 5.07 3.87
N VAL A 147 -7.72 4.71 2.61
CA VAL A 147 -6.79 3.98 1.73
C VAL A 147 -6.34 4.92 0.62
N ASN A 148 -5.01 5.10 0.49
CA ASN A 148 -4.43 5.97 -0.54
C ASN A 148 -4.77 5.46 -1.95
N THR A 149 -5.22 6.33 -2.85
CA THR A 149 -5.63 5.94 -4.21
C THR A 149 -5.03 6.79 -5.32
N ALA A 150 -5.05 8.12 -5.23
CA ALA A 150 -4.67 8.98 -6.33
C ALA A 150 -3.92 10.24 -5.89
N VAL A 151 -3.37 10.94 -6.89
CA VAL A 151 -2.77 12.26 -6.75
C VAL A 151 -3.56 13.24 -7.61
N LEU A 152 -3.79 14.46 -7.10
CA LEU A 152 -4.34 15.59 -7.83
C LEU A 152 -3.22 16.56 -8.18
N PRO A 153 -2.57 16.43 -9.35
CA PRO A 153 -1.45 17.30 -9.71
C PRO A 153 -1.83 18.77 -9.81
N GLU A 154 -3.06 19.05 -10.26
CA GLU A 154 -3.59 20.39 -10.45
C GLU A 154 -3.82 21.14 -9.13
N TYR A 155 -3.82 20.44 -8.01
CA TYR A 155 -4.06 21.02 -6.68
C TYR A 155 -2.84 20.84 -5.76
N GLY A 156 -1.72 21.41 -6.15
CA GLY A 156 -0.48 21.40 -5.34
C GLY A 156 0.07 20.00 -5.07
N GLY A 157 -0.31 19.00 -5.88
CA GLY A 157 0.10 17.62 -5.66
C GLY A 157 -0.63 16.91 -4.51
N SER A 158 -1.77 17.46 -4.05
CA SER A 158 -2.60 16.82 -3.02
C SER A 158 -2.94 15.38 -3.36
N LYS A 159 -3.00 14.54 -2.35
CA LYS A 159 -3.30 13.12 -2.46
C LYS A 159 -4.75 12.85 -2.07
N LEU A 160 -5.30 11.80 -2.64
CA LEU A 160 -6.64 11.34 -2.35
C LEU A 160 -6.62 9.96 -1.70
N GLY A 161 -7.43 9.79 -0.68
CA GLY A 161 -7.70 8.49 -0.07
C GLY A 161 -9.20 8.18 -0.08
N VAL A 162 -9.52 6.91 -0.25
CA VAL A 162 -10.89 6.40 -0.08
C VAL A 162 -11.16 6.30 1.42
N PRO A 163 -12.22 6.96 1.96
CA PRO A 163 -12.52 6.97 3.39
C PRO A 163 -12.74 5.56 3.96
N VAL A 164 -12.34 5.35 5.22
CA VAL A 164 -12.49 4.07 5.93
C VAL A 164 -13.94 3.58 6.00
N ALA A 165 -14.93 4.47 5.94
CA ALA A 165 -16.33 4.08 5.86
C ALA A 165 -16.63 3.20 4.63
N LYS A 166 -16.03 3.55 3.47
CA LYS A 166 -16.14 2.75 2.25
C LYS A 166 -15.41 1.41 2.33
N VAL A 167 -14.30 1.37 3.08
CA VAL A 167 -13.60 0.11 3.38
C VAL A 167 -14.50 -0.83 4.19
N ARG A 168 -15.20 -0.31 5.21
CA ARG A 168 -16.16 -1.10 6.00
C ARG A 168 -17.31 -1.62 5.17
N GLU A 169 -17.94 -0.74 4.37
CA GLU A 169 -19.02 -1.13 3.46
C GLU A 169 -18.57 -2.32 2.58
N LEU A 170 -17.38 -2.22 1.97
CA LEU A 170 -16.87 -3.27 1.09
C LEU A 170 -16.52 -4.57 1.84
N LEU A 171 -16.01 -4.48 3.07
CA LEU A 171 -15.75 -5.64 3.91
C LEU A 171 -17.04 -6.37 4.31
N GLU A 172 -18.10 -5.64 4.64
CA GLU A 172 -19.41 -6.18 4.94
C GLU A 172 -20.04 -6.87 3.73
N GLU A 173 -19.90 -6.28 2.52
CA GLU A 173 -20.36 -6.89 1.26
C GLU A 173 -19.58 -8.18 0.90
N ALA A 174 -18.33 -8.28 1.32
CA ALA A 174 -17.49 -9.44 1.00
C ALA A 174 -17.73 -10.66 1.92
N GLY A 175 -18.38 -10.49 3.04
CA GLY A 175 -18.80 -11.53 3.99
C GLY A 175 -17.68 -12.01 4.87
#